data_dae524da83ea44731d18eb1dd269ea84
#
_entry.id   dae524da83ea44731d18eb1dd269ea84
#
_cell.length_a   1.000
_cell.length_b   1.000
_cell.length_c   1.000
_cell.angle_alpha   90.00
_cell.angle_beta   90.00
_cell.angle_gamma   90.00
#
_symmetry.space_group_name_H-M   'P 1'
#
loop_
_entity.id
_entity.type
_entity.pdbx_description
1 polymer ?
#
loop_
_entity_poly.entity_id
_entity_poly.type
_entity_poly.pdbx_seq_one_letter_code
_entity_poly.pdbx_strand_id
1 'polypeptide(L)'
;MSSEPATNDVFLSVEDLDLYYGDAQALDRVSIDVPKGHIVAIVGANGAGKSSLIRTIAGIEVPRAGRIRFKGADIGGRESHHICNLGIGQVAEGRQVFPTLSVLENLEMGAMLPRARKGAKHALEEVFTMFPRLAERRSQLAGTMSGGEQQMLAIARCLMSEPELIMFDEPSLGHAPLAVQEVLHTIRALNGRGLTILLVEQNVAVSLKISNRAYVLENGRIVMSGPGEQLLYDDRVRQAYLGL
;
A
#
# COMPACT_ATOMS: atom_id res chain seq x y z
N MET A 1 -16.49 9.32 -22.99
CA MET A 1 -15.12 9.26 -23.55
C MET A 1 -14.19 9.63 -22.41
N SER A 2 -13.72 8.66 -21.65
CA SER A 2 -12.79 8.88 -20.53
C SER A 2 -11.39 8.94 -21.12
N SER A 3 -10.75 10.12 -21.05
CA SER A 3 -9.37 10.28 -21.46
C SER A 3 -8.47 9.39 -20.59
N GLU A 4 -7.76 8.45 -21.22
CA GLU A 4 -6.59 7.83 -20.59
C GLU A 4 -5.66 8.94 -20.06
N PRO A 5 -5.10 8.80 -18.84
CA PRO A 5 -4.15 9.78 -18.36
C PRO A 5 -2.97 9.85 -19.34
N ALA A 6 -2.61 11.09 -19.70
CA ALA A 6 -1.44 11.31 -20.52
C ALA A 6 -0.21 10.66 -19.87
N THR A 7 0.66 10.04 -20.65
CA THR A 7 1.86 9.27 -20.23
C THR A 7 2.83 10.03 -19.31
N ASN A 8 2.61 11.31 -19.06
CA ASN A 8 3.46 12.17 -18.21
C ASN A 8 3.09 12.15 -16.70
N ASP A 9 1.99 11.52 -16.28
CA ASP A 9 1.50 11.55 -14.88
C ASP A 9 1.69 10.22 -14.13
N VAL A 10 2.27 9.20 -14.76
CA VAL A 10 2.47 7.90 -14.13
C VAL A 10 3.62 7.97 -13.13
N PHE A 11 3.28 7.78 -11.84
CA PHE A 11 4.22 7.89 -10.74
C PHE A 11 4.95 6.58 -10.44
N LEU A 12 4.21 5.45 -10.52
CA LEU A 12 4.73 4.09 -10.51
C LEU A 12 4.14 3.34 -11.70
N SER A 13 4.97 2.69 -12.53
CA SER A 13 4.52 1.76 -13.57
C SER A 13 5.13 0.38 -13.35
N VAL A 14 4.33 -0.63 -13.60
CA VAL A 14 4.74 -2.03 -13.71
C VAL A 14 4.37 -2.50 -15.11
N GLU A 15 5.31 -3.09 -15.84
CA GLU A 15 5.14 -3.50 -17.24
C GLU A 15 5.52 -4.96 -17.39
N ASP A 16 4.58 -5.81 -17.84
CA ASP A 16 4.73 -7.23 -18.14
C ASP A 16 5.52 -8.01 -17.09
N LEU A 17 5.16 -7.82 -15.82
CA LEU A 17 5.89 -8.36 -14.68
C LEU A 17 5.60 -9.85 -14.49
N ASP A 18 6.67 -10.64 -14.52
CA ASP A 18 6.65 -12.07 -14.19
C ASP A 18 7.37 -12.34 -12.88
N LEU A 19 6.72 -13.09 -11.98
CA LEU A 19 7.32 -13.56 -10.73
C LEU A 19 7.09 -15.05 -10.55
N TYR A 20 8.12 -15.73 -10.07
CA TYR A 20 8.07 -17.16 -9.75
C TYR A 20 8.60 -17.44 -8.34
N TYR A 21 7.98 -18.38 -7.65
CA TYR A 21 8.49 -19.03 -6.45
C TYR A 21 8.90 -20.46 -6.80
N GLY A 22 10.19 -20.67 -7.04
CA GLY A 22 10.66 -21.91 -7.68
C GLY A 22 10.06 -22.05 -9.09
N ASP A 23 9.32 -23.15 -9.33
CA ASP A 23 8.64 -23.38 -10.60
C ASP A 23 7.19 -22.83 -10.65
N ALA A 24 6.67 -22.38 -9.50
CA ALA A 24 5.31 -21.84 -9.43
C ALA A 24 5.27 -20.38 -9.87
N GLN A 25 4.53 -20.07 -10.93
CA GLN A 25 4.32 -18.70 -11.40
C GLN A 25 3.28 -18.01 -10.51
N ALA A 26 3.69 -16.92 -9.86
CA ALA A 26 2.84 -16.10 -8.99
C ALA A 26 2.29 -14.87 -9.71
N LEU A 27 3.04 -14.30 -10.66
CA LEU A 27 2.60 -13.19 -11.51
C LEU A 27 2.94 -13.52 -12.98
N ASP A 28 2.00 -13.24 -13.87
CA ASP A 28 2.09 -13.53 -15.30
C ASP A 28 1.74 -12.27 -16.10
N ARG A 29 2.76 -11.60 -16.61
CA ARG A 29 2.70 -10.35 -17.39
C ARG A 29 1.80 -9.28 -16.78
N VAL A 30 1.93 -9.07 -15.47
CA VAL A 30 1.16 -8.05 -14.75
C VAL A 30 1.61 -6.67 -15.16
N SER A 31 0.66 -5.84 -15.60
CA SER A 31 0.90 -4.44 -15.95
C SER A 31 -0.10 -3.54 -15.22
N ILE A 32 0.40 -2.55 -14.49
CA ILE A 32 -0.40 -1.55 -13.77
C ILE A 32 0.29 -0.18 -13.82
N ASP A 33 -0.53 0.87 -13.77
CA ASP A 33 -0.11 2.25 -13.63
C ASP A 33 -0.71 2.89 -12.38
N VAL A 34 0.12 3.60 -11.63
CA VAL A 34 -0.28 4.37 -10.45
C VAL A 34 0.04 5.84 -10.70
N PRO A 35 -0.95 6.66 -11.08
CA PRO A 35 -0.77 8.10 -11.26
C PRO A 35 -0.47 8.79 -9.92
N LYS A 36 0.29 9.89 -9.97
CA LYS A 36 0.61 10.68 -8.77
C LYS A 36 -0.65 11.20 -8.09
N GLY A 37 -0.70 11.12 -6.75
CA GLY A 37 -1.82 11.62 -5.96
C GLY A 37 -3.11 10.81 -6.08
N HIS A 38 -3.07 9.63 -6.72
CA HIS A 38 -4.24 8.74 -6.80
C HIS A 38 -4.19 7.62 -5.76
N ILE A 39 -5.37 7.12 -5.41
CA ILE A 39 -5.54 5.80 -4.79
C ILE A 39 -5.79 4.81 -5.90
N VAL A 40 -4.86 3.87 -6.11
CA VAL A 40 -5.04 2.75 -7.02
C VAL A 40 -5.22 1.48 -6.20
N ALA A 41 -6.29 0.72 -6.47
CA ALA A 41 -6.56 -0.52 -5.78
C ALA A 41 -6.20 -1.74 -6.64
N ILE A 42 -5.61 -2.75 -6.02
CA ILE A 42 -5.46 -4.10 -6.58
C ILE A 42 -6.38 -5.01 -5.73
N VAL A 43 -7.39 -5.55 -6.36
CA VAL A 43 -8.37 -6.41 -5.70
C VAL A 43 -8.35 -7.81 -6.31
N GLY A 44 -8.72 -8.81 -5.51
CA GLY A 44 -8.77 -10.20 -5.95
C GLY A 44 -8.81 -11.16 -4.76
N ALA A 45 -9.09 -12.43 -5.04
CA ALA A 45 -9.15 -13.49 -4.03
C ALA A 45 -7.79 -13.73 -3.35
N ASN A 46 -7.80 -14.48 -2.23
CA ASN A 46 -6.57 -14.96 -1.61
C ASN A 46 -5.80 -15.85 -2.58
N GLY A 47 -4.49 -15.69 -2.64
CA GLY A 47 -3.64 -16.42 -3.57
C GLY A 47 -3.62 -15.86 -5.00
N ALA A 48 -4.34 -14.79 -5.30
CA ALA A 48 -4.34 -14.19 -6.65
C ALA A 48 -3.00 -13.56 -7.07
N GLY A 49 -2.05 -13.36 -6.16
CA GLY A 49 -0.74 -12.74 -6.42
C GLY A 49 -0.59 -11.31 -5.91
N LYS A 50 -1.57 -10.79 -5.15
CA LYS A 50 -1.60 -9.39 -4.68
C LYS A 50 -0.38 -9.02 -3.83
N SER A 51 -0.11 -9.77 -2.75
CA SER A 51 1.06 -9.53 -1.89
C SER A 51 2.38 -9.79 -2.63
N SER A 52 2.39 -10.74 -3.59
CA SER A 52 3.54 -10.98 -4.45
C SER A 52 3.89 -9.75 -5.29
N LEU A 53 2.88 -9.06 -5.84
CA LEU A 53 3.08 -7.82 -6.59
C LEU A 53 3.69 -6.72 -5.70
N ILE A 54 3.13 -6.47 -4.51
CA ILE A 54 3.67 -5.49 -3.56
C ILE A 54 5.10 -5.85 -3.14
N ARG A 55 5.38 -7.11 -2.81
CA ARG A 55 6.71 -7.57 -2.41
C ARG A 55 7.74 -7.39 -3.52
N THR A 56 7.34 -7.57 -4.78
CA THR A 56 8.22 -7.33 -5.93
C THR A 56 8.49 -5.84 -6.12
N ILE A 57 7.49 -4.98 -6.01
CA ILE A 57 7.66 -3.53 -6.07
C ILE A 57 8.54 -3.04 -4.91
N ALA A 58 8.38 -3.61 -3.71
CA ALA A 58 9.18 -3.28 -2.53
C ALA A 58 10.62 -3.82 -2.56
N GLY A 59 11.01 -4.60 -3.60
CA GLY A 59 12.34 -5.18 -3.72
C GLY A 59 12.63 -6.31 -2.71
N ILE A 60 11.58 -6.96 -2.23
CA ILE A 60 11.68 -8.16 -1.38
C ILE A 60 11.79 -9.39 -2.28
N GLU A 61 11.05 -9.41 -3.39
CA GLU A 61 11.13 -10.44 -4.42
C GLU A 61 11.77 -9.87 -5.69
N VAL A 62 12.49 -10.70 -6.41
CA VAL A 62 13.15 -10.32 -7.67
C VAL A 62 12.30 -10.84 -8.83
N PRO A 63 11.81 -9.97 -9.72
CA PRO A 63 11.04 -10.41 -10.87
C PRO A 63 11.89 -11.19 -11.86
N ARG A 64 11.31 -12.19 -12.52
CA ARG A 64 11.97 -12.96 -13.59
C ARG A 64 12.01 -12.18 -14.90
N ALA A 65 10.97 -11.38 -15.17
CA ALA A 65 10.87 -10.53 -16.36
C ALA A 65 9.97 -9.32 -16.05
N GLY A 66 9.94 -8.37 -16.99
CA GLY A 66 9.18 -7.15 -16.86
C GLY A 66 9.99 -5.99 -16.32
N ARG A 67 9.31 -4.86 -16.07
CA ARG A 67 9.95 -3.64 -15.58
C ARG A 67 9.11 -2.99 -14.51
N ILE A 68 9.77 -2.35 -13.55
CA ILE A 68 9.14 -1.52 -12.54
C ILE A 68 9.82 -0.16 -12.56
N ARG A 69 9.05 0.91 -12.79
CA ARG A 69 9.57 2.27 -12.78
C ARG A 69 8.89 3.13 -11.75
N PHE A 70 9.67 3.88 -11.01
CA PHE A 70 9.19 4.88 -10.07
C PHE A 70 9.76 6.25 -10.45
N LYS A 71 8.88 7.24 -10.69
CA LYS A 71 9.27 8.56 -11.21
C LYS A 71 10.12 8.47 -12.48
N GLY A 72 9.79 7.54 -13.35
CA GLY A 72 10.51 7.29 -14.61
C GLY A 72 11.82 6.50 -14.47
N ALA A 73 12.36 6.32 -13.26
CA ALA A 73 13.57 5.54 -13.03
C ALA A 73 13.25 4.05 -12.82
N ASP A 74 14.04 3.17 -13.42
CA ASP A 74 13.91 1.73 -13.23
C ASP A 74 14.37 1.33 -11.81
N ILE A 75 13.47 0.63 -11.11
CA ILE A 75 13.70 0.13 -9.75
C ILE A 75 13.60 -1.40 -9.65
N GLY A 76 13.35 -2.09 -10.77
CA GLY A 76 13.22 -3.54 -10.81
C GLY A 76 14.48 -4.25 -10.27
N GLY A 77 14.29 -5.21 -9.35
CA GLY A 77 15.39 -5.96 -8.73
C GLY A 77 16.30 -5.18 -7.79
N ARG A 78 15.99 -3.93 -7.45
CA ARG A 78 16.72 -3.19 -6.41
C ARG A 78 16.36 -3.70 -5.03
N GLU A 79 17.32 -3.65 -4.11
CA GLU A 79 17.10 -4.04 -2.72
C GLU A 79 16.11 -3.12 -2.00
N SER A 80 15.33 -3.68 -1.09
CA SER A 80 14.22 -3.01 -0.41
C SER A 80 14.62 -1.70 0.28
N HIS A 81 15.80 -1.66 0.91
CA HIS A 81 16.28 -0.44 1.57
C HIS A 81 16.54 0.72 0.59
N HIS A 82 16.97 0.42 -0.64
CA HIS A 82 17.11 1.43 -1.69
C HIS A 82 15.75 1.95 -2.14
N ILE A 83 14.77 1.05 -2.32
CA ILE A 83 13.40 1.40 -2.72
C ILE A 83 12.73 2.29 -1.66
N CYS A 84 12.85 1.93 -0.38
CA CYS A 84 12.37 2.78 0.72
C CYS A 84 13.03 4.16 0.69
N ASN A 85 14.34 4.24 0.43
CA ASN A 85 15.05 5.53 0.37
C ASN A 85 14.67 6.38 -0.86
N LEU A 86 14.08 5.80 -1.92
CA LEU A 86 13.50 6.55 -3.04
C LEU A 86 12.15 7.19 -2.70
N GLY A 87 11.49 6.78 -1.61
CA GLY A 87 10.22 7.31 -1.16
C GLY A 87 9.02 6.39 -1.35
N ILE A 88 9.24 5.09 -1.48
CA ILE A 88 8.19 4.08 -1.46
C ILE A 88 8.14 3.49 -0.05
N GLY A 89 7.03 3.73 0.67
CA GLY A 89 6.74 3.12 1.96
C GLY A 89 5.83 1.90 1.80
N GLN A 90 5.92 0.94 2.73
CA GLN A 90 5.03 -0.20 2.80
C GLN A 90 4.44 -0.36 4.19
N VAL A 91 3.13 -0.54 4.26
CA VAL A 91 2.41 -1.04 5.42
C VAL A 91 2.03 -2.49 5.11
N ALA A 92 2.82 -3.42 5.65
CA ALA A 92 2.67 -4.85 5.36
C ALA A 92 1.46 -5.44 6.11
N GLU A 93 0.97 -6.56 5.60
CA GLU A 93 -0.03 -7.40 6.29
C GLU A 93 0.44 -7.78 7.70
N GLY A 94 -0.50 -7.90 8.64
CA GLY A 94 -0.23 -8.34 10.01
C GLY A 94 0.40 -7.26 10.91
N ARG A 95 0.27 -5.97 10.56
CA ARG A 95 0.67 -4.79 11.36
C ARG A 95 2.17 -4.60 11.48
N GLN A 96 2.95 -5.65 11.64
CA GLN A 96 4.43 -5.70 11.69
C GLN A 96 5.06 -4.62 12.62
N VAL A 97 4.42 -4.33 13.77
CA VAL A 97 5.01 -3.48 14.81
C VAL A 97 6.07 -4.25 15.61
N PHE A 98 6.98 -3.53 16.24
CA PHE A 98 7.94 -4.10 17.21
C PHE A 98 7.27 -4.16 18.59
N PRO A 99 6.76 -5.31 19.05
CA PRO A 99 5.89 -5.40 20.21
C PRO A 99 6.59 -5.06 21.53
N THR A 100 7.88 -5.25 21.60
CA THR A 100 8.73 -4.98 22.78
C THR A 100 9.24 -3.55 22.84
N LEU A 101 9.05 -2.77 21.77
CA LEU A 101 9.37 -1.34 21.74
C LEU A 101 8.13 -0.53 22.08
N SER A 102 8.35 0.67 22.65
CA SER A 102 7.30 1.66 22.86
C SER A 102 6.77 2.21 21.54
N VAL A 103 5.65 2.92 21.59
CA VAL A 103 5.09 3.66 20.46
C VAL A 103 6.14 4.62 19.87
N LEU A 104 6.80 5.41 20.73
CA LEU A 104 7.83 6.36 20.29
C LEU A 104 8.99 5.66 19.58
N GLU A 105 9.55 4.61 20.18
CA GLU A 105 10.65 3.84 19.58
C GLU A 105 10.26 3.20 18.25
N ASN A 106 9.01 2.68 18.13
CA ASN A 106 8.50 2.20 16.84
C ASN A 106 8.48 3.31 15.77
N LEU A 107 8.07 4.53 16.13
CA LEU A 107 8.06 5.68 15.22
C LEU A 107 9.48 6.08 14.82
N GLU A 108 10.40 6.16 15.76
CA GLU A 108 11.81 6.50 15.51
C GLU A 108 12.47 5.51 14.57
N MET A 109 12.13 4.21 14.64
CA MET A 109 12.60 3.20 13.68
C MET A 109 12.18 3.54 12.24
N GLY A 110 11.00 4.14 12.05
CA GLY A 110 10.54 4.59 10.72
C GLY A 110 11.39 5.72 10.12
N ALA A 111 12.03 6.54 10.95
CA ALA A 111 12.88 7.66 10.53
C ALA A 111 14.37 7.31 10.32
N MET A 112 14.74 6.02 10.38
CA MET A 112 16.14 5.60 10.27
C MET A 112 16.75 5.81 8.89
N LEU A 113 15.94 5.93 7.84
CA LEU A 113 16.40 6.15 6.48
C LEU A 113 17.15 7.48 6.33
N PRO A 114 18.24 7.53 5.53
CA PRO A 114 19.01 8.75 5.32
C PRO A 114 18.15 9.96 4.90
N ARG A 115 17.14 9.74 4.05
CA ARG A 115 16.21 10.77 3.58
C ARG A 115 15.37 11.39 4.69
N ALA A 116 14.96 10.60 5.68
CA ALA A 116 14.02 10.98 6.74
C ALA A 116 14.71 11.55 7.99
N ARG A 117 16.00 11.20 8.23
CA ARG A 117 16.70 11.56 9.47
C ARG A 117 16.70 13.05 9.78
N LYS A 118 16.85 13.90 8.77
CA LYS A 118 16.91 15.35 8.97
C LYS A 118 15.56 15.94 9.37
N GLY A 119 14.48 15.36 8.86
CA GLY A 119 13.10 15.77 9.12
C GLY A 119 12.43 15.05 10.30
N ALA A 120 13.09 14.05 10.92
CA ALA A 120 12.48 13.12 11.86
C ALA A 120 11.70 13.78 13.01
N LYS A 121 12.21 14.89 13.57
CA LYS A 121 11.50 15.62 14.65
C LYS A 121 10.20 16.26 14.15
N HIS A 122 10.23 16.88 12.98
CA HIS A 122 9.06 17.49 12.37
C HIS A 122 8.03 16.41 11.95
N ALA A 123 8.50 15.32 11.31
CA ALA A 123 7.66 14.19 10.96
C ALA A 123 6.96 13.58 12.19
N LEU A 124 7.67 13.48 13.33
CA LEU A 124 7.09 12.99 14.58
C LEU A 124 5.98 13.91 15.11
N GLU A 125 6.17 15.24 15.06
CA GLU A 125 5.15 16.22 15.46
C GLU A 125 3.90 16.13 14.55
N GLU A 126 4.08 15.98 13.24
CA GLU A 126 2.99 15.79 12.29
C GLU A 126 2.25 14.45 12.51
N VAL A 127 2.99 13.37 12.76
CA VAL A 127 2.41 12.06 13.07
C VAL A 127 1.59 12.12 14.36
N PHE A 128 2.08 12.75 15.41
CA PHE A 128 1.33 12.90 16.65
C PHE A 128 0.11 13.81 16.51
N THR A 129 0.18 14.79 15.62
CA THR A 129 -1.00 15.63 15.29
C THR A 129 -2.06 14.80 14.54
N MET A 130 -1.64 13.92 13.63
CA MET A 130 -2.54 13.05 12.87
C MET A 130 -3.10 11.90 13.71
N PHE A 131 -2.32 11.39 14.65
CA PHE A 131 -2.67 10.25 15.51
C PHE A 131 -2.55 10.64 17.01
N PRO A 132 -3.47 11.47 17.55
CA PRO A 132 -3.39 11.95 18.93
C PRO A 132 -3.30 10.83 19.97
N ARG A 133 -3.99 9.70 19.73
CA ARG A 133 -3.93 8.53 20.61
C ARG A 133 -2.55 7.91 20.71
N LEU A 134 -1.73 7.98 19.66
CA LEU A 134 -0.33 7.54 19.72
C LEU A 134 0.51 8.50 20.54
N ALA A 135 0.23 9.81 20.45
CA ALA A 135 0.91 10.83 21.26
C ALA A 135 0.66 10.64 22.76
N GLU A 136 -0.60 10.36 23.15
CA GLU A 136 -0.99 10.09 24.54
C GLU A 136 -0.30 8.84 25.12
N ARG A 137 0.02 7.87 24.26
CA ARG A 137 0.55 6.55 24.62
C ARG A 137 2.00 6.34 24.19
N ARG A 138 2.75 7.43 23.97
CA ARG A 138 4.11 7.37 23.40
C ARG A 138 5.09 6.45 24.13
N SER A 139 4.93 6.25 25.43
CA SER A 139 5.76 5.36 26.24
C SER A 139 5.17 3.95 26.45
N GLN A 140 3.96 3.68 25.92
CA GLN A 140 3.32 2.37 26.02
C GLN A 140 4.02 1.37 25.09
N LEU A 141 4.21 0.12 25.52
CA LEU A 141 4.70 -0.95 24.68
C LEU A 141 3.68 -1.30 23.58
N ALA A 142 4.13 -1.35 22.33
CA ALA A 142 3.27 -1.59 21.18
C ALA A 142 2.52 -2.93 21.28
N GLY A 143 3.13 -3.95 21.86
CA GLY A 143 2.49 -5.27 22.05
C GLY A 143 1.28 -5.26 22.98
N THR A 144 1.10 -4.22 23.81
CA THR A 144 -0.04 -4.08 24.73
C THR A 144 -1.20 -3.28 24.16
N MET A 145 -1.05 -2.76 22.93
CA MET A 145 -2.08 -1.99 22.24
C MET A 145 -3.13 -2.88 21.58
N SER A 146 -4.33 -2.34 21.37
CA SER A 146 -5.34 -3.02 20.58
C SER A 146 -4.89 -3.20 19.12
N GLY A 147 -5.50 -4.17 18.40
CA GLY A 147 -5.15 -4.41 16.99
C GLY A 147 -5.33 -3.20 16.08
N GLY A 148 -6.37 -2.38 16.29
CA GLY A 148 -6.57 -1.14 15.54
C GLY A 148 -5.50 -0.10 15.84
N GLU A 149 -5.11 0.07 17.11
CA GLU A 149 -4.03 0.98 17.50
C GLU A 149 -2.67 0.54 16.95
N GLN A 150 -2.39 -0.77 16.93
CA GLN A 150 -1.19 -1.31 16.28
C GLN A 150 -1.18 -1.04 14.78
N GLN A 151 -2.34 -1.11 14.12
CA GLN A 151 -2.45 -0.77 12.69
C GLN A 151 -2.17 0.71 12.46
N MET A 152 -2.73 1.60 13.30
CA MET A 152 -2.41 3.04 13.22
C MET A 152 -0.94 3.30 13.49
N LEU A 153 -0.31 2.59 14.43
CA LEU A 153 1.13 2.70 14.69
C LEU A 153 1.97 2.23 13.48
N ALA A 154 1.58 1.15 12.79
CA ALA A 154 2.26 0.68 11.59
C ALA A 154 2.19 1.73 10.47
N ILE A 155 1.01 2.34 10.25
CA ILE A 155 0.83 3.44 9.29
C ILE A 155 1.68 4.65 9.69
N ALA A 156 1.62 5.06 10.94
CA ALA A 156 2.37 6.19 11.49
C ALA A 156 3.88 5.99 11.36
N ARG A 157 4.38 4.79 11.64
CA ARG A 157 5.79 4.43 11.44
C ARG A 157 6.20 4.53 9.97
N CYS A 158 5.34 4.09 9.04
CA CYS A 158 5.60 4.25 7.62
C CYS A 158 5.72 5.73 7.24
N LEU A 159 4.86 6.60 7.78
CA LEU A 159 4.91 8.05 7.53
C LEU A 159 6.19 8.70 8.02
N MET A 160 6.82 8.19 9.09
CA MET A 160 8.11 8.67 9.58
C MET A 160 9.25 8.55 8.55
N SER A 161 9.10 7.70 7.52
CA SER A 161 10.04 7.61 6.40
C SER A 161 9.84 8.70 5.33
N GLU A 162 8.89 9.61 5.51
CA GLU A 162 8.50 10.66 4.57
C GLU A 162 8.24 10.09 3.16
N PRO A 163 7.35 9.10 3.01
CA PRO A 163 7.11 8.46 1.71
C PRO A 163 6.36 9.40 0.77
N GLU A 164 6.55 9.17 -0.54
CA GLU A 164 5.78 9.83 -1.60
C GLU A 164 4.72 8.89 -2.19
N LEU A 165 4.93 7.57 -2.05
CA LEU A 165 4.00 6.51 -2.34
C LEU A 165 3.95 5.55 -1.17
N ILE A 166 2.74 5.19 -0.72
CA ILE A 166 2.54 4.16 0.30
C ILE A 166 1.80 2.98 -0.32
N MET A 167 2.35 1.80 -0.12
CA MET A 167 1.71 0.53 -0.46
C MET A 167 1.11 -0.07 0.79
N PHE A 168 -0.19 -0.37 0.76
CA PHE A 168 -0.92 -1.05 1.83
C PHE A 168 -1.23 -2.48 1.40
N ASP A 169 -0.80 -3.46 2.21
CA ASP A 169 -1.07 -4.87 1.96
C ASP A 169 -2.12 -5.38 2.96
N GLU A 170 -3.34 -5.54 2.48
CA GLU A 170 -4.52 -6.00 3.22
C GLU A 170 -4.71 -5.32 4.60
N PRO A 171 -4.71 -3.98 4.66
CA PRO A 171 -4.71 -3.25 5.92
C PRO A 171 -6.01 -3.41 6.73
N SER A 172 -7.08 -3.94 6.14
CA SER A 172 -8.36 -4.20 6.81
C SER A 172 -8.50 -5.62 7.36
N LEU A 173 -7.60 -6.54 6.98
CA LEU A 173 -7.72 -7.96 7.29
C LEU A 173 -7.68 -8.23 8.81
N GLY A 174 -8.66 -9.00 9.30
CA GLY A 174 -8.74 -9.40 10.70
C GLY A 174 -9.09 -8.27 11.68
N HIS A 175 -9.60 -7.15 11.18
CA HIS A 175 -10.04 -6.03 12.00
C HIS A 175 -11.55 -6.01 12.21
N ALA A 176 -11.99 -5.50 13.37
CA ALA A 176 -13.39 -5.17 13.61
C ALA A 176 -13.88 -4.07 12.66
N PRO A 177 -15.18 -4.02 12.31
CA PRO A 177 -15.71 -3.08 11.32
C PRO A 177 -15.36 -1.61 11.58
N LEU A 178 -15.34 -1.18 12.85
CA LEU A 178 -14.95 0.19 13.22
C LEU A 178 -13.48 0.47 12.91
N ALA A 179 -12.57 -0.46 13.18
CA ALA A 179 -11.15 -0.30 12.87
C ALA A 179 -10.91 -0.28 11.36
N VAL A 180 -11.66 -1.06 10.58
CA VAL A 180 -11.62 -1.01 9.11
C VAL A 180 -12.00 0.39 8.62
N GLN A 181 -13.09 0.98 9.16
CA GLN A 181 -13.51 2.33 8.79
C GLN A 181 -12.42 3.37 9.12
N GLU A 182 -11.78 3.25 10.27
CA GLU A 182 -10.70 4.15 10.71
C GLU A 182 -9.48 4.04 9.76
N VAL A 183 -9.07 2.83 9.39
CA VAL A 183 -7.99 2.59 8.41
C VAL A 183 -8.31 3.25 7.07
N LEU A 184 -9.51 3.04 6.54
CA LEU A 184 -9.93 3.59 5.25
C LEU A 184 -10.05 5.12 5.28
N HIS A 185 -10.54 5.66 6.40
CA HIS A 185 -10.57 7.11 6.63
C HIS A 185 -9.14 7.68 6.61
N THR A 186 -8.21 7.02 7.31
CA THR A 186 -6.79 7.40 7.34
C THR A 186 -6.18 7.37 5.94
N ILE A 187 -6.42 6.30 5.16
CA ILE A 187 -5.94 6.19 3.76
C ILE A 187 -6.44 7.37 2.91
N ARG A 188 -7.74 7.70 3.00
CA ARG A 188 -8.30 8.86 2.29
C ARG A 188 -7.70 10.18 2.75
N ALA A 189 -7.51 10.36 4.05
CA ALA A 189 -6.92 11.57 4.62
C ALA A 189 -5.47 11.75 4.14
N LEU A 190 -4.69 10.68 4.08
CA LEU A 190 -3.32 10.67 3.56
C LEU A 190 -3.28 11.05 2.07
N ASN A 191 -4.18 10.47 1.28
CA ASN A 191 -4.29 10.82 -0.13
C ASN A 191 -4.73 12.28 -0.34
N GLY A 192 -5.68 12.77 0.45
CA GLY A 192 -6.10 14.18 0.46
C GLY A 192 -4.97 15.18 0.80
N ARG A 193 -3.89 14.70 1.44
CA ARG A 193 -2.63 15.45 1.68
C ARG A 193 -1.62 15.31 0.54
N GLY A 194 -1.99 14.67 -0.57
CA GLY A 194 -1.17 14.53 -1.77
C GLY A 194 -0.34 13.25 -1.86
N LEU A 195 -0.45 12.31 -0.91
CA LEU A 195 0.24 11.04 -0.97
C LEU A 195 -0.37 10.14 -2.06
N THR A 196 0.49 9.48 -2.84
CA THR A 196 0.09 8.43 -3.78
C THR A 196 -0.08 7.12 -3.04
N ILE A 197 -1.12 6.36 -3.36
CA ILE A 197 -1.46 5.14 -2.62
C ILE A 197 -1.69 3.97 -3.58
N LEU A 198 -1.02 2.86 -3.32
CA LEU A 198 -1.33 1.55 -3.88
C LEU A 198 -1.94 0.69 -2.77
N LEU A 199 -3.22 0.39 -2.89
CA LEU A 199 -3.99 -0.39 -1.91
C LEU A 199 -4.24 -1.79 -2.43
N VAL A 200 -3.72 -2.79 -1.76
CA VAL A 200 -4.06 -4.19 -2.00
C VAL A 200 -5.06 -4.65 -0.96
N GLU A 201 -6.17 -5.22 -1.41
CA GLU A 201 -7.26 -5.63 -0.52
C GLU A 201 -8.04 -6.82 -1.06
N GLN A 202 -8.56 -7.63 -0.14
CA GLN A 202 -9.53 -8.68 -0.44
C GLN A 202 -10.97 -8.12 -0.45
N ASN A 203 -11.24 -7.08 0.34
CA ASN A 203 -12.57 -6.45 0.39
C ASN A 203 -12.78 -5.54 -0.83
N VAL A 204 -13.28 -6.14 -1.90
CA VAL A 204 -13.47 -5.47 -3.20
C VAL A 204 -14.37 -4.25 -3.09
N ALA A 205 -15.54 -4.38 -2.44
CA ALA A 205 -16.53 -3.30 -2.37
C ALA A 205 -15.96 -2.03 -1.73
N VAL A 206 -15.22 -2.20 -0.64
CA VAL A 206 -14.65 -1.10 0.12
C VAL A 206 -13.53 -0.42 -0.66
N SER A 207 -12.65 -1.21 -1.28
CA SER A 207 -11.51 -0.72 -2.04
C SER A 207 -11.94 0.06 -3.28
N LEU A 208 -12.93 -0.46 -4.02
CA LEU A 208 -13.46 0.20 -5.21
C LEU A 208 -14.11 1.56 -4.88
N LYS A 209 -14.78 1.68 -3.72
CA LYS A 209 -15.41 2.94 -3.27
C LYS A 209 -14.43 4.06 -2.98
N ILE A 210 -13.17 3.74 -2.66
CA ILE A 210 -12.17 4.75 -2.29
C ILE A 210 -11.12 4.98 -3.36
N SER A 211 -11.04 4.12 -4.37
CA SER A 211 -10.02 4.17 -5.39
C SER A 211 -10.43 5.01 -6.60
N ASN A 212 -9.48 5.76 -7.14
CA ASN A 212 -9.62 6.45 -8.41
C ASN A 212 -9.60 5.47 -9.59
N ARG A 213 -8.75 4.44 -9.48
CA ARG A 213 -8.61 3.34 -10.44
C ARG A 213 -8.41 2.04 -9.69
N ALA A 214 -8.87 0.94 -10.27
CA ALA A 214 -8.61 -0.38 -9.72
C ALA A 214 -8.28 -1.39 -10.81
N TYR A 215 -7.60 -2.45 -10.39
CA TYR A 215 -7.23 -3.62 -11.16
C TYR A 215 -7.72 -4.86 -10.44
N VAL A 216 -8.37 -5.76 -11.16
CA VAL A 216 -8.78 -7.07 -10.64
C VAL A 216 -7.71 -8.08 -11.02
N LEU A 217 -7.09 -8.69 -10.02
CA LEU A 217 -6.04 -9.68 -10.17
C LEU A 217 -6.60 -11.08 -9.88
N GLU A 218 -6.45 -11.99 -10.83
CA GLU A 218 -6.84 -13.41 -10.72
C GLU A 218 -5.72 -14.30 -11.22
N ASN A 219 -5.33 -15.30 -10.43
CA ASN A 219 -4.30 -16.28 -10.83
C ASN A 219 -3.05 -15.64 -11.43
N GLY A 220 -2.57 -14.56 -10.82
CA GLY A 220 -1.37 -13.84 -11.25
C GLY A 220 -1.56 -12.92 -12.47
N ARG A 221 -2.78 -12.69 -12.96
CA ARG A 221 -3.06 -11.86 -14.15
C ARG A 221 -4.05 -10.76 -13.86
N ILE A 222 -3.88 -9.61 -14.50
CA ILE A 222 -4.91 -8.57 -14.49
C ILE A 222 -6.00 -8.97 -15.48
N VAL A 223 -7.20 -9.22 -14.97
CA VAL A 223 -8.37 -9.62 -15.78
C VAL A 223 -9.30 -8.46 -16.10
N MET A 224 -9.31 -7.43 -15.26
CA MET A 224 -10.11 -6.22 -15.46
C MET A 224 -9.39 -5.00 -14.88
N SER A 225 -9.62 -3.84 -15.47
CA SER A 225 -9.15 -2.56 -14.92
C SER A 225 -10.09 -1.42 -15.32
N GLY A 226 -10.16 -0.40 -14.46
CA GLY A 226 -11.00 0.77 -14.74
C GLY A 226 -11.09 1.71 -13.54
N PRO A 227 -11.87 2.80 -13.66
CA PRO A 227 -12.25 3.62 -12.51
C PRO A 227 -12.93 2.78 -11.44
N GLY A 228 -12.57 3.00 -10.15
CA GLY A 228 -13.10 2.21 -9.05
C GLY A 228 -14.63 2.21 -9.01
N GLU A 229 -15.25 3.37 -9.19
CA GLU A 229 -16.70 3.52 -9.23
C GLU A 229 -17.36 2.70 -10.36
N GLN A 230 -16.75 2.65 -11.55
CA GLN A 230 -17.29 1.87 -12.67
C GLN A 230 -17.22 0.36 -12.39
N LEU A 231 -16.09 -0.11 -11.85
CA LEU A 231 -15.91 -1.52 -11.49
C LEU A 231 -16.85 -1.96 -10.36
N LEU A 232 -17.22 -1.05 -9.46
CA LEU A 232 -18.18 -1.34 -8.38
C LEU A 232 -19.58 -1.72 -8.90
N TYR A 233 -19.95 -1.20 -10.08
CA TYR A 233 -21.22 -1.48 -10.74
C TYR A 233 -21.12 -2.45 -11.92
N ASP A 234 -19.93 -2.97 -12.24
CA ASP A 234 -19.75 -4.00 -13.29
C ASP A 234 -20.36 -5.34 -12.81
N ASP A 235 -21.26 -5.91 -13.60
CA ASP A 235 -21.98 -7.14 -13.24
C ASP A 235 -21.04 -8.33 -12.98
N ARG A 236 -19.94 -8.43 -13.70
CA ARG A 236 -18.94 -9.50 -13.51
C ARG A 236 -18.24 -9.38 -12.15
N VAL A 237 -17.89 -8.14 -11.76
CA VAL A 237 -17.30 -7.88 -10.42
C VAL A 237 -18.32 -8.16 -9.33
N ARG A 238 -19.58 -7.75 -9.53
CA ARG A 238 -20.65 -7.98 -8.56
C ARG A 238 -20.93 -9.46 -8.36
N GLN A 239 -21.04 -10.23 -9.42
CA GLN A 239 -21.26 -11.69 -9.35
C GLN A 239 -20.08 -12.43 -8.74
N ALA A 240 -18.83 -12.09 -9.14
CA ALA A 240 -17.63 -12.81 -8.70
C ALA A 240 -17.22 -12.48 -7.25
N TYR A 241 -17.44 -11.23 -6.79
CA TYR A 241 -16.83 -10.74 -5.54
C TYR A 241 -17.79 -10.10 -4.55
N LEU A 242 -19.01 -9.68 -4.97
CA LEU A 242 -19.95 -8.98 -4.09
C LEU A 242 -21.15 -9.84 -3.70
N GLY A 243 -21.30 -11.04 -4.28
CA GLY A 243 -22.38 -11.97 -3.97
C GLY A 243 -23.76 -11.46 -4.41
N LEU A 244 -23.83 -10.65 -5.45
CA LEU A 244 -25.05 -9.98 -5.97
C LEU A 244 -25.41 -10.48 -7.36
#